data_1e54ee1ca9381f24f9c210091b35dc1e
#
_entry.id   1e54ee1ca9381f24f9c210091b35dc1e
#
_cell.length_a   1.000
_cell.length_b   1.000
_cell.length_c   1.000
_cell.angle_alpha   90.00
_cell.angle_beta   90.00
_cell.angle_gamma   90.00
#
_symmetry.space_group_name_H-M   'P 1'
#
loop_
_entity.id
_entity.type
_entity.pdbx_description
1 polymer ?
#
loop_
_entity_poly.entity_id
_entity_poly.type
_entity_poly.pdbx_seq_one_letter_code
_entity_poly.pdbx_strand_id
1 'polypeptide(L)'
;MQISKYGGQGLSGGYLFCTASPCELCAKKAYQLGITNIYYIDPYPGISQKHILSFGKNENEPKMRLFYGAIGEAYIALYKPLLAYKDELELVSGINCKKLAGGAEKKKTSTGDLRYHSVEFTIEFKSREKIESTRVVDMEIVKGSYEYLERQLTWTGSSYDKSELLENEEGYELIDSKDKISPYKYKILLNGEKGPGSRIKYTLHSSVKDETHLMHPYFAHMVKYPTEYLKLNVVIPKSAPIVDNVYYKRYADLEMRFEYMDEQEIKKCEENDKTIYSLEIVKPNLFYTYSIEWEFMNIKA
;
A
#
# COMPACT_ATOMS: atom_id res chain seq x y z
N MET A 1 -0.58 33.76 -5.70
CA MET A 1 -1.62 34.68 -5.16
C MET A 1 -1.13 36.09 -4.88
N GLN A 2 0.15 36.37 -4.87
CA GLN A 2 0.66 37.75 -4.75
C GLN A 2 0.34 38.59 -5.99
N ILE A 3 0.30 38.00 -7.18
CA ILE A 3 -0.02 38.69 -8.45
C ILE A 3 -1.39 39.40 -8.40
N SER A 4 -2.40 38.77 -7.79
CA SER A 4 -3.73 39.39 -7.65
C SER A 4 -3.77 40.54 -6.64
N LYS A 5 -2.77 40.65 -5.77
CA LYS A 5 -2.64 41.68 -4.74
C LYS A 5 -1.98 42.97 -5.26
N TYR A 6 -1.14 42.85 -6.27
CA TYR A 6 -0.29 43.96 -6.78
C TYR A 6 -0.66 44.43 -8.18
N GLY A 7 -1.89 44.20 -8.63
CA GLY A 7 -2.39 44.77 -9.89
C GLY A 7 -1.95 44.03 -11.16
N GLY A 8 -1.66 42.77 -11.07
CA GLY A 8 -1.44 41.88 -12.22
C GLY A 8 -2.72 41.60 -13.02
N GLN A 9 -2.60 40.87 -14.12
CA GLN A 9 -3.74 40.41 -14.91
C GLN A 9 -4.73 39.62 -14.03
N GLY A 10 -6.03 39.81 -14.30
CA GLY A 10 -7.11 39.10 -13.64
C GLY A 10 -6.90 37.58 -13.80
N LEU A 11 -7.11 36.82 -12.73
CA LEU A 11 -6.97 35.36 -12.71
C LEU A 11 -8.28 34.65 -13.07
N SER A 12 -9.33 35.39 -13.36
CA SER A 12 -10.64 34.84 -13.74
C SER A 12 -10.53 33.99 -15.02
N GLY A 13 -11.09 32.79 -15.02
CA GLY A 13 -10.95 31.83 -16.11
C GLY A 13 -9.62 31.05 -16.13
N GLY A 14 -8.73 31.35 -15.19
CA GLY A 14 -7.40 30.72 -15.12
C GLY A 14 -7.40 29.28 -14.67
N TYR A 15 -6.23 28.66 -14.76
CA TYR A 15 -5.95 27.30 -14.36
C TYR A 15 -4.98 27.31 -13.16
N LEU A 16 -5.26 26.48 -12.15
CA LEU A 16 -4.39 26.28 -11.00
C LEU A 16 -3.76 24.89 -11.09
N PHE A 17 -2.44 24.84 -10.99
CA PHE A 17 -1.69 23.58 -10.90
C PHE A 17 -1.07 23.49 -9.50
N CYS A 18 -1.28 22.36 -8.82
CA CYS A 18 -0.77 22.14 -7.48
C CYS A 18 -0.35 20.67 -7.29
N THR A 19 0.58 20.44 -6.39
CA THR A 19 1.05 19.09 -6.07
C THR A 19 -0.01 18.30 -5.32
N ALA A 20 -0.67 18.93 -4.34
CA ALA A 20 -1.78 18.32 -3.62
C ALA A 20 -3.09 19.05 -3.92
N SER A 21 -4.23 18.36 -3.88
CA SER A 21 -5.54 18.98 -4.00
C SER A 21 -5.72 20.06 -2.92
N PRO A 22 -6.32 21.21 -3.24
CA PRO A 22 -6.38 22.35 -2.33
C PRO A 22 -7.19 22.04 -1.08
N CYS A 23 -6.69 22.46 0.08
CA CYS A 23 -7.47 22.50 1.31
C CYS A 23 -8.63 23.53 1.18
N GLU A 24 -9.57 23.53 2.12
CA GLU A 24 -10.75 24.41 2.10
C GLU A 24 -10.39 25.89 1.91
N LEU A 25 -9.35 26.36 2.59
CA LEU A 25 -8.92 27.76 2.50
C LEU A 25 -8.37 28.11 1.11
N CYS A 26 -7.57 27.21 0.55
CA CYS A 26 -7.02 27.38 -0.82
C CYS A 26 -8.12 27.28 -1.87
N ALA A 27 -9.05 26.32 -1.71
CA ALA A 27 -10.21 26.16 -2.59
C ALA A 27 -11.10 27.40 -2.58
N LYS A 28 -11.38 27.97 -1.40
CA LYS A 28 -12.13 29.24 -1.26
C LYS A 28 -11.45 30.39 -1.99
N LYS A 29 -10.13 30.49 -1.89
CA LYS A 29 -9.38 31.52 -2.61
C LYS A 29 -9.39 31.31 -4.12
N ALA A 30 -9.24 30.07 -4.58
CA ALA A 30 -9.33 29.73 -6.00
C ALA A 30 -10.71 30.08 -6.57
N TYR A 31 -11.78 29.77 -5.83
CA TYR A 31 -13.14 30.14 -6.19
C TYR A 31 -13.31 31.67 -6.28
N GLN A 32 -12.85 32.44 -5.28
CA GLN A 32 -12.93 33.89 -5.24
C GLN A 32 -12.13 34.57 -6.35
N LEU A 33 -11.06 33.94 -6.82
CA LEU A 33 -10.25 34.45 -7.94
C LEU A 33 -10.79 34.07 -9.31
N GLY A 34 -11.91 33.31 -9.38
CA GLY A 34 -12.52 32.88 -10.63
C GLY A 34 -11.70 31.85 -11.38
N ILE A 35 -10.91 31.03 -10.67
CA ILE A 35 -10.20 29.87 -11.25
C ILE A 35 -11.23 28.85 -11.72
N THR A 36 -11.10 28.40 -12.97
CA THR A 36 -12.06 27.45 -13.56
C THR A 36 -11.64 26.00 -13.50
N ASN A 37 -10.35 25.72 -13.50
CA ASN A 37 -9.83 24.37 -13.43
C ASN A 37 -8.67 24.28 -12.43
N ILE A 38 -8.70 23.27 -11.60
CA ILE A 38 -7.66 22.97 -10.60
C ILE A 38 -7.11 21.59 -10.92
N TYR A 39 -5.85 21.54 -11.36
CA TYR A 39 -5.11 20.31 -11.61
C TYR A 39 -4.25 19.97 -10.40
N TYR A 40 -4.33 18.76 -9.89
CA TYR A 40 -3.56 18.30 -8.75
C TYR A 40 -3.01 16.90 -8.99
N ILE A 41 -1.92 16.56 -8.30
CA ILE A 41 -1.24 15.27 -8.39
C ILE A 41 -1.72 14.35 -7.27
N ASP A 42 -1.65 14.83 -6.02
CA ASP A 42 -2.03 14.06 -4.84
C ASP A 42 -3.43 14.46 -4.34
N PRO A 43 -4.37 13.51 -4.21
CA PRO A 43 -5.66 13.79 -3.60
C PRO A 43 -5.49 14.01 -2.08
N TYR A 44 -5.77 15.22 -1.62
CA TYR A 44 -5.95 15.50 -0.20
C TYR A 44 -7.38 15.14 0.22
N PRO A 45 -7.64 14.69 1.46
CA PRO A 45 -8.98 14.29 1.88
C PRO A 45 -10.05 15.30 1.46
N GLY A 46 -11.02 14.83 0.69
CA GLY A 46 -11.90 15.58 -0.21
C GLY A 46 -12.93 16.52 0.40
N ILE A 47 -12.63 17.15 1.52
CA ILE A 47 -13.50 18.08 2.23
C ILE A 47 -13.75 19.34 1.38
N SER A 48 -12.71 19.85 0.70
CA SER A 48 -12.78 21.08 -0.09
C SER A 48 -13.73 21.00 -1.28
N GLN A 49 -13.84 19.85 -1.92
CA GLN A 49 -14.73 19.67 -3.07
C GLN A 49 -16.19 19.70 -2.65
N LYS A 50 -16.57 18.98 -1.60
CA LYS A 50 -17.95 18.91 -1.11
C LYS A 50 -18.44 20.21 -0.47
N HIS A 51 -17.59 20.88 0.30
CA HIS A 51 -17.98 21.98 1.15
C HIS A 51 -17.74 23.39 0.56
N ILE A 52 -16.81 23.50 -0.39
CA ILE A 52 -16.44 24.80 -0.97
C ILE A 52 -16.74 24.87 -2.45
N LEU A 53 -16.23 23.91 -3.25
CA LEU A 53 -16.28 24.01 -4.71
C LEU A 53 -17.63 23.62 -5.28
N SER A 54 -18.35 22.70 -4.66
CA SER A 54 -19.68 22.25 -5.13
C SER A 54 -20.86 22.92 -4.42
N PHE A 55 -20.60 23.93 -3.58
CA PHE A 55 -21.66 24.60 -2.79
C PHE A 55 -22.34 25.76 -3.51
N GLY A 56 -21.79 26.23 -4.63
CA GLY A 56 -22.33 27.30 -5.44
C GLY A 56 -23.21 26.76 -6.58
N LYS A 57 -24.37 27.39 -6.83
CA LYS A 57 -25.19 27.09 -8.01
C LYS A 57 -24.73 27.82 -9.27
N ASN A 58 -23.47 28.20 -9.36
CA ASN A 58 -22.96 29.02 -10.44
C ASN A 58 -22.27 28.18 -11.53
N GLU A 59 -22.52 28.52 -12.80
CA GLU A 59 -21.91 27.88 -13.98
C GLU A 59 -20.37 27.93 -14.01
N ASN A 60 -19.75 28.71 -13.13
CA ASN A 60 -18.30 28.94 -13.03
C ASN A 60 -17.62 28.17 -11.87
N GLU A 61 -18.16 27.06 -11.45
CA GLU A 61 -17.53 26.26 -10.40
C GLU A 61 -16.16 25.72 -10.85
N PRO A 62 -15.10 25.87 -10.02
CA PRO A 62 -13.80 25.28 -10.31
C PRO A 62 -13.88 23.77 -10.42
N LYS A 63 -13.48 23.23 -11.56
CA LYS A 63 -13.43 21.78 -11.79
C LYS A 63 -12.13 21.21 -11.26
N MET A 64 -12.22 20.28 -10.33
CA MET A 64 -11.09 19.51 -9.82
C MET A 64 -10.71 18.42 -10.81
N ARG A 65 -9.46 18.38 -11.22
CA ARG A 65 -8.93 17.42 -12.19
C ARG A 65 -7.66 16.78 -11.65
N LEU A 66 -7.71 15.49 -11.48
CA LEU A 66 -6.50 14.72 -11.19
C LEU A 66 -5.60 14.75 -12.44
N PHE A 67 -4.35 15.10 -12.25
CA PHE A 67 -3.38 15.08 -13.34
C PHE A 67 -2.94 13.64 -13.63
N TYR A 68 -3.21 13.20 -14.85
CA TYR A 68 -2.77 11.91 -15.37
C TYR A 68 -1.60 12.16 -16.34
N GLY A 69 -0.41 11.77 -15.95
CA GLY A 69 0.78 11.96 -16.80
C GLY A 69 2.00 11.23 -16.23
N ALA A 70 3.15 11.44 -16.84
CA ALA A 70 4.43 10.84 -16.44
C ALA A 70 4.98 11.46 -15.13
N ILE A 71 4.18 11.46 -14.06
CA ILE A 71 4.50 12.10 -12.78
C ILE A 71 5.73 11.43 -12.17
N GLY A 72 5.80 10.10 -12.19
CA GLY A 72 6.94 9.34 -11.66
C GLY A 72 8.25 9.72 -12.36
N GLU A 73 8.25 9.79 -13.68
CA GLU A 73 9.43 10.20 -14.45
C GLU A 73 9.77 11.69 -14.24
N ALA A 74 8.77 12.56 -14.18
CA ALA A 74 8.98 13.97 -13.90
C ALA A 74 9.53 14.20 -12.47
N TYR A 75 9.03 13.48 -11.48
CA TYR A 75 9.57 13.52 -10.12
C TYR A 75 11.00 13.00 -10.07
N ILE A 76 11.29 11.88 -10.71
CA ILE A 76 12.64 11.34 -10.79
C ILE A 76 13.56 12.32 -11.53
N ALA A 77 13.11 12.92 -12.62
CA ALA A 77 13.90 13.90 -13.36
C ALA A 77 14.17 15.18 -12.57
N LEU A 78 13.20 15.65 -11.75
CA LEU A 78 13.33 16.86 -10.92
C LEU A 78 14.16 16.63 -9.66
N TYR A 79 14.04 15.46 -9.02
CA TYR A 79 14.64 15.21 -7.70
C TYR A 79 15.84 14.26 -7.73
N LYS A 80 16.05 13.52 -8.82
CA LYS A 80 17.23 12.68 -8.98
C LYS A 80 18.56 13.44 -8.85
N PRO A 81 18.71 14.64 -9.41
CA PRO A 81 19.91 15.46 -9.17
C PRO A 81 20.10 15.86 -7.71
N LEU A 82 19.00 16.12 -6.99
CA LEU A 82 19.03 16.48 -5.56
C LEU A 82 19.35 15.28 -4.67
N LEU A 83 18.98 14.06 -5.08
CA LEU A 83 19.36 12.82 -4.38
C LEU A 83 20.82 12.42 -4.66
N ALA A 84 21.33 12.75 -5.85
CA ALA A 84 22.74 12.59 -6.22
C ALA A 84 23.65 13.63 -5.57
N TYR A 85 23.11 14.73 -5.08
CA TYR A 85 23.89 15.83 -4.51
C TYR A 85 24.75 15.43 -3.32
N LYS A 86 24.39 14.42 -2.57
CA LYS A 86 25.22 13.87 -1.50
C LYS A 86 26.45 13.14 -2.03
N ASP A 87 26.30 12.43 -3.12
CA ASP A 87 27.40 11.70 -3.76
C ASP A 87 28.31 12.67 -4.52
N GLU A 88 27.76 13.72 -5.13
CA GLU A 88 28.50 14.82 -5.75
C GLU A 88 29.24 15.67 -4.69
N LEU A 89 28.60 15.96 -3.56
CA LEU A 89 29.24 16.63 -2.43
C LEU A 89 30.37 15.78 -1.82
N GLU A 90 30.23 14.47 -1.74
CA GLU A 90 31.32 13.57 -1.37
C GLU A 90 32.49 13.65 -2.35
N LEU A 91 32.20 13.68 -3.65
CA LEU A 91 33.21 13.77 -4.72
C LEU A 91 33.95 15.11 -4.71
N VAL A 92 33.23 16.22 -4.54
CA VAL A 92 33.77 17.59 -4.60
C VAL A 92 34.47 17.98 -3.27
N SER A 93 33.93 17.58 -2.13
CA SER A 93 34.43 17.96 -0.82
C SER A 93 35.44 16.97 -0.25
N GLY A 94 35.54 15.76 -0.79
CA GLY A 94 36.33 14.66 -0.21
C GLY A 94 35.80 14.19 1.16
N ILE A 95 34.67 14.73 1.60
CA ILE A 95 34.10 14.47 2.92
C ILE A 95 33.07 13.34 2.77
N ASN A 96 33.39 12.19 3.34
CA ASN A 96 32.44 11.07 3.34
C ASN A 96 31.30 11.37 4.33
N CYS A 97 30.17 11.87 3.80
CA CYS A 97 28.97 12.21 4.58
C CYS A 97 28.42 11.01 5.35
N LYS A 98 28.72 9.79 4.92
CA LYS A 98 28.36 8.55 5.64
C LYS A 98 29.18 8.36 6.92
N LYS A 99 30.39 8.98 7.01
CA LYS A 99 31.24 8.97 8.21
C LYS A 99 30.90 10.10 9.18
N LEU A 100 30.35 11.22 8.69
CA LEU A 100 29.98 12.38 9.53
C LEU A 100 28.64 12.21 10.25
N ALA A 101 27.75 11.38 9.73
CA ALA A 101 26.58 10.92 10.45
C ALA A 101 27.05 9.94 11.54
N GLY A 102 27.67 10.50 12.59
CA GLY A 102 28.35 9.78 13.64
C GLY A 102 27.53 8.65 14.21
N GLY A 103 28.13 7.47 14.25
CA GLY A 103 27.84 6.44 15.22
C GLY A 103 26.46 5.82 15.25
N ALA A 104 25.56 6.11 14.33
CA ALA A 104 24.49 5.17 14.04
C ALA A 104 25.18 3.96 13.42
N GLU A 105 25.43 2.91 14.22
CA GLU A 105 25.64 1.58 13.69
C GLU A 105 24.76 1.48 12.47
N LYS A 106 25.37 1.22 11.29
CA LYS A 106 24.60 0.82 10.13
C LYS A 106 23.73 -0.32 10.62
N LYS A 107 22.49 -0.04 11.01
CA LYS A 107 21.49 -1.07 10.93
C LYS A 107 21.66 -1.57 9.52
N LYS A 108 22.22 -2.75 9.40
CA LYS A 108 22.22 -3.51 8.15
C LYS A 108 20.75 -3.73 7.80
N THR A 109 20.10 -2.65 7.37
CA THR A 109 18.85 -2.78 6.65
C THR A 109 19.25 -3.55 5.44
N SER A 110 18.87 -4.78 5.46
CA SER A 110 19.13 -5.75 4.42
C SER A 110 18.48 -5.26 3.12
N THR A 111 19.17 -4.37 2.41
CA THR A 111 18.90 -4.06 1.01
C THR A 111 19.49 -5.17 0.17
N GLY A 112 19.16 -6.40 0.51
CA GLY A 112 19.49 -7.55 -0.29
C GLY A 112 18.36 -7.80 -1.28
N ASP A 113 18.71 -8.37 -2.41
CA ASP A 113 17.74 -8.83 -3.37
C ASP A 113 17.18 -10.18 -2.91
N LEU A 114 15.87 -10.26 -2.82
CA LEU A 114 15.12 -11.47 -2.52
C LEU A 114 14.42 -11.94 -3.80
N ARG A 115 14.24 -13.24 -3.93
CA ARG A 115 13.37 -13.85 -4.93
C ARG A 115 12.35 -14.72 -4.20
N TYR A 116 11.09 -14.55 -4.50
CA TYR A 116 10.03 -15.38 -3.96
C TYR A 116 9.68 -16.49 -4.96
N HIS A 117 9.79 -17.74 -4.52
CA HIS A 117 9.28 -18.88 -5.28
C HIS A 117 7.76 -18.94 -5.17
N SER A 118 7.24 -18.76 -3.96
CA SER A 118 5.80 -18.63 -3.76
C SER A 118 5.46 -17.73 -2.59
N VAL A 119 4.35 -17.02 -2.75
CA VAL A 119 3.69 -16.28 -1.68
C VAL A 119 2.22 -16.65 -1.73
N GLU A 120 1.73 -17.22 -0.65
CA GLU A 120 0.32 -17.52 -0.48
C GLU A 120 -0.22 -16.77 0.73
N PHE A 121 -1.30 -16.04 0.53
CA PHE A 121 -2.02 -15.33 1.56
C PHE A 121 -3.45 -15.82 1.64
N THR A 122 -3.91 -16.11 2.83
CA THR A 122 -5.28 -16.49 3.10
C THR A 122 -5.85 -15.62 4.20
N ILE A 123 -6.99 -15.00 3.94
CA ILE A 123 -7.86 -14.39 4.95
C ILE A 123 -9.04 -15.31 5.15
N GLU A 124 -9.27 -15.75 6.38
CA GLU A 124 -10.40 -16.59 6.77
C GLU A 124 -11.30 -15.85 7.75
N PHE A 125 -12.53 -15.62 7.36
CA PHE A 125 -13.57 -15.12 8.24
C PHE A 125 -14.08 -16.25 9.14
N LYS A 126 -13.86 -16.15 10.45
CA LYS A 126 -14.54 -17.01 11.43
C LYS A 126 -15.91 -16.44 11.79
N SER A 127 -16.01 -15.12 11.77
CA SER A 127 -17.25 -14.33 11.86
C SER A 127 -17.01 -12.97 11.19
N ARG A 128 -18.00 -12.09 11.14
CA ARG A 128 -17.82 -10.72 10.66
C ARG A 128 -16.78 -9.94 11.47
N GLU A 129 -16.61 -10.27 12.73
CA GLU A 129 -15.74 -9.58 13.68
C GLU A 129 -14.40 -10.27 13.91
N LYS A 130 -14.31 -11.57 13.66
CA LYS A 130 -13.10 -12.35 13.90
C LYS A 130 -12.53 -12.89 12.60
N ILE A 131 -11.33 -12.47 12.27
CA ILE A 131 -10.66 -12.81 11.03
C ILE A 131 -9.28 -13.41 11.36
N GLU A 132 -8.91 -14.46 10.64
CA GLU A 132 -7.59 -15.06 10.68
C GLU A 132 -6.89 -14.84 9.35
N SER A 133 -5.61 -14.54 9.41
CA SER A 133 -4.75 -14.33 8.24
C SER A 133 -3.59 -15.30 8.31
N THR A 134 -3.39 -16.07 7.25
CA THR A 134 -2.25 -16.97 7.12
C THR A 134 -1.40 -16.58 5.92
N ARG A 135 -0.11 -16.47 6.12
CA ARG A 135 0.85 -16.14 5.09
C ARG A 135 1.92 -17.22 4.99
N VAL A 136 1.93 -17.94 3.88
CA VAL A 136 2.95 -18.93 3.54
C VAL A 136 3.94 -18.31 2.57
N VAL A 137 5.22 -18.36 2.89
CA VAL A 137 6.28 -17.77 2.08
C VAL A 137 7.38 -18.79 1.85
N ASP A 138 7.80 -18.90 0.59
CA ASP A 138 8.99 -19.62 0.15
C ASP A 138 9.84 -18.65 -0.69
N MET A 139 11.04 -18.32 -0.23
CA MET A 139 11.90 -17.35 -0.87
C MET A 139 13.37 -17.72 -0.78
N GLU A 140 14.18 -17.11 -1.64
CA GLU A 140 15.62 -17.25 -1.71
C GLU A 140 16.30 -15.88 -1.55
N ILE A 141 17.42 -15.86 -0.85
CA ILE A 141 18.30 -14.68 -0.79
C ILE A 141 19.19 -14.71 -2.03
N VAL A 142 19.02 -13.72 -2.91
CA VAL A 142 19.82 -13.58 -4.13
C VAL A 142 21.11 -12.79 -3.84
N LYS A 143 21.01 -11.77 -2.98
CA LYS A 143 22.13 -10.89 -2.63
C LYS A 143 22.01 -10.38 -1.20
N GLY A 144 23.16 -10.15 -0.56
CA GLY A 144 23.21 -9.68 0.83
C GLY A 144 23.09 -10.82 1.83
N SER A 145 22.98 -10.48 3.10
CA SER A 145 22.78 -11.42 4.19
C SER A 145 21.75 -10.91 5.18
N TYR A 146 21.05 -11.84 5.83
CA TYR A 146 19.94 -11.54 6.71
C TYR A 146 20.06 -12.35 8.01
N GLU A 147 19.99 -11.65 9.14
CA GLU A 147 19.81 -12.25 10.46
C GLU A 147 18.31 -12.29 10.83
N TYR A 148 17.54 -11.38 10.25
CA TYR A 148 16.09 -11.30 10.46
C TYR A 148 15.38 -10.73 9.23
N LEU A 149 14.08 -10.97 9.14
CA LEU A 149 13.18 -10.40 8.15
C LEU A 149 12.23 -9.43 8.83
N GLU A 150 12.20 -8.18 8.37
CA GLU A 150 11.16 -7.24 8.79
C GLU A 150 9.90 -7.46 7.96
N ARG A 151 8.77 -7.54 8.62
CA ARG A 151 7.45 -7.70 8.01
C ARG A 151 6.47 -6.75 8.65
N GLN A 152 5.40 -6.48 7.93
CA GLN A 152 4.30 -5.68 8.46
C GLN A 152 2.97 -6.28 8.03
N LEU A 153 1.99 -6.14 8.89
CA LEU A 153 0.58 -6.40 8.63
C LEU A 153 -0.16 -5.06 8.67
N THR A 154 -0.73 -4.64 7.55
CA THR A 154 -1.64 -3.51 7.50
C THR A 154 -3.05 -4.02 7.73
N TRP A 155 -3.66 -3.56 8.81
CA TRP A 155 -5.01 -3.91 9.20
C TRP A 155 -5.86 -2.65 9.36
N THR A 156 -7.04 -2.66 8.76
CA THR A 156 -7.95 -1.51 8.75
C THR A 156 -9.14 -1.68 9.71
N GLY A 157 -9.29 -2.87 10.31
CA GLY A 157 -10.30 -3.13 11.34
C GLY A 157 -9.88 -2.63 12.73
N SER A 158 -10.62 -3.05 13.77
CA SER A 158 -10.52 -2.46 15.09
C SER A 158 -9.26 -2.81 15.88
N SER A 159 -8.78 -4.05 15.81
CA SER A 159 -7.64 -4.48 16.62
C SER A 159 -6.87 -5.67 16.04
N TYR A 160 -5.63 -5.78 16.49
CA TYR A 160 -4.75 -6.91 16.26
C TYR A 160 -4.60 -7.68 17.59
N ASP A 161 -4.73 -8.99 17.53
CA ASP A 161 -4.64 -9.84 18.71
C ASP A 161 -3.23 -10.42 18.87
N LYS A 162 -2.81 -11.31 17.94
CA LYS A 162 -1.49 -11.93 17.96
C LYS A 162 -1.04 -12.40 16.59
N SER A 163 0.28 -12.62 16.46
CA SER A 163 0.86 -13.42 15.38
C SER A 163 1.73 -14.54 15.94
N GLU A 164 1.81 -15.64 15.19
CA GLU A 164 2.64 -16.80 15.52
C GLU A 164 3.19 -17.46 14.26
N LEU A 165 4.35 -18.10 14.36
CA LEU A 165 4.89 -18.94 13.29
C LEU A 165 4.36 -20.34 13.46
N LEU A 166 3.71 -20.85 12.40
CA LEU A 166 3.25 -22.23 12.33
C LEU A 166 4.31 -23.10 11.63
N GLU A 167 4.34 -24.41 11.95
CA GLU A 167 5.23 -25.39 11.28
C GLU A 167 6.69 -24.90 11.19
N ASN A 168 7.20 -24.38 12.31
CA ASN A 168 8.49 -23.72 12.38
C ASN A 168 9.64 -24.73 12.58
N GLU A 169 9.84 -25.61 11.61
CA GLU A 169 10.92 -26.62 11.64
C GLU A 169 12.31 -25.99 11.65
N GLU A 170 12.47 -24.82 11.05
CA GLU A 170 13.74 -24.07 10.97
C GLU A 170 14.12 -23.36 12.29
N GLY A 171 13.23 -23.36 13.28
CA GLY A 171 13.46 -22.74 14.58
C GLY A 171 13.57 -21.21 14.53
N TYR A 172 12.84 -20.56 13.63
CA TYR A 172 12.77 -19.09 13.58
C TYR A 172 12.00 -18.54 14.78
N GLU A 173 12.35 -17.35 15.23
CA GLU A 173 11.68 -16.67 16.33
C GLU A 173 10.91 -15.46 15.82
N LEU A 174 9.66 -15.29 16.25
CA LEU A 174 8.86 -14.12 15.95
C LEU A 174 8.97 -13.09 17.07
N ILE A 175 9.45 -11.91 16.75
CA ILE A 175 9.45 -10.76 17.65
C ILE A 175 8.39 -9.78 17.16
N ASP A 176 7.36 -9.60 17.96
CA ASP A 176 6.30 -8.63 17.71
C ASP A 176 6.73 -7.23 18.13
N SER A 177 6.28 -6.22 17.41
CA SER A 177 6.47 -4.83 17.79
C SER A 177 5.60 -4.50 19.01
N LYS A 178 6.17 -3.70 19.93
CA LYS A 178 5.43 -3.23 21.10
C LYS A 178 4.31 -2.24 20.73
N ASP A 179 4.39 -1.64 19.55
CA ASP A 179 3.40 -0.67 19.08
C ASP A 179 2.21 -1.40 18.47
N LYS A 180 1.09 -1.39 19.17
CA LYS A 180 -0.17 -1.98 18.70
C LYS A 180 -0.96 -1.07 17.76
N ILE A 181 -0.27 -0.29 16.91
CA ILE A 181 -0.86 0.63 15.94
C ILE A 181 -0.56 0.11 14.53
N SER A 182 -1.57 0.04 13.69
CA SER A 182 -1.41 -0.33 12.28
C SER A 182 -0.52 0.68 11.52
N PRO A 183 0.42 0.23 10.67
CA PRO A 183 0.75 -1.16 10.36
C PRO A 183 1.55 -1.84 11.49
N TYR A 184 1.09 -3.02 11.89
CA TYR A 184 1.79 -3.83 12.90
C TYR A 184 3.09 -4.36 12.32
N LYS A 185 4.20 -4.06 12.98
CA LYS A 185 5.54 -4.46 12.55
C LYS A 185 6.01 -5.64 13.37
N TYR A 186 6.64 -6.59 12.74
CA TYR A 186 7.26 -7.72 13.40
C TYR A 186 8.56 -8.13 12.70
N LYS A 187 9.40 -8.84 13.43
CA LYS A 187 10.64 -9.41 12.93
C LYS A 187 10.60 -10.91 13.06
N ILE A 188 10.99 -11.60 12.01
CA ILE A 188 11.26 -13.04 12.02
C ILE A 188 12.77 -13.18 12.13
N LEU A 189 13.28 -13.57 13.30
CA LEU A 189 14.68 -13.88 13.49
C LEU A 189 14.96 -15.22 12.80
N LEU A 190 15.99 -15.23 11.98
CA LEU A 190 16.47 -16.42 11.31
C LEU A 190 17.44 -17.15 12.25
N ASN A 191 17.45 -18.45 12.21
CA ASN A 191 18.41 -19.22 12.98
C ASN A 191 19.82 -19.04 12.39
N GLY A 192 20.51 -17.97 12.83
CA GLY A 192 21.79 -17.50 12.31
C GLY A 192 21.68 -16.65 11.05
N GLU A 193 22.82 -16.12 10.62
CA GLU A 193 22.94 -15.31 9.41
C GLU A 193 22.74 -16.18 8.16
N LYS A 194 21.83 -15.79 7.27
CA LYS A 194 21.54 -16.46 5.99
C LYS A 194 22.06 -15.58 4.85
N GLY A 195 22.89 -16.14 3.97
CA GLY A 195 23.48 -15.47 2.83
C GLY A 195 22.86 -15.89 1.48
N PRO A 196 23.48 -15.43 0.36
CA PRO A 196 23.02 -15.77 -0.99
C PRO A 196 22.90 -17.28 -1.21
N GLY A 197 21.84 -17.70 -1.89
CA GLY A 197 21.49 -19.12 -2.11
C GLY A 197 20.73 -19.76 -0.96
N SER A 198 20.59 -19.09 0.20
CA SER A 198 19.79 -19.61 1.31
C SER A 198 18.31 -19.51 0.99
N ARG A 199 17.60 -20.63 1.15
CA ARG A 199 16.15 -20.70 1.01
C ARG A 199 15.51 -20.56 2.39
N ILE A 200 14.47 -19.72 2.46
CA ILE A 200 13.74 -19.41 3.69
C ILE A 200 12.27 -19.73 3.45
N LYS A 201 11.72 -20.60 4.31
CA LYS A 201 10.30 -20.92 4.31
C LYS A 201 9.72 -20.61 5.67
N TYR A 202 8.55 -20.00 5.71
CA TYR A 202 7.82 -19.81 6.95
C TYR A 202 6.32 -19.67 6.69
N THR A 203 5.54 -20.03 7.68
CA THR A 203 4.10 -19.82 7.75
C THR A 203 3.81 -18.89 8.92
N LEU A 204 3.31 -17.69 8.62
CA LEU A 204 2.90 -16.74 9.63
C LEU A 204 1.39 -16.72 9.72
N HIS A 205 0.89 -16.93 10.92
CA HIS A 205 -0.52 -16.85 11.26
C HIS A 205 -0.78 -15.61 12.11
N SER A 206 -1.86 -14.88 11.84
CA SER A 206 -2.23 -13.68 12.59
C SER A 206 -3.74 -13.65 12.85
N SER A 207 -4.13 -13.35 14.08
CA SER A 207 -5.52 -13.15 14.47
C SER A 207 -5.81 -11.66 14.61
N VAL A 208 -6.87 -11.19 13.96
CA VAL A 208 -7.29 -9.79 13.94
C VAL A 208 -8.81 -9.68 14.14
N LYS A 209 -9.26 -8.52 14.60
CA LYS A 209 -10.67 -8.26 14.89
C LYS A 209 -11.19 -7.01 14.20
N ASP A 210 -12.46 -7.03 13.88
CA ASP A 210 -13.20 -5.90 13.31
C ASP A 210 -14.52 -5.65 14.02
N GLU A 211 -14.44 -5.48 15.35
CA GLU A 211 -15.60 -5.25 16.23
C GLU A 211 -16.35 -3.95 15.91
N THR A 212 -15.66 -2.99 15.31
CA THR A 212 -16.22 -1.68 14.91
C THR A 212 -16.72 -1.65 13.46
N HIS A 213 -16.58 -2.75 12.73
CA HIS A 213 -16.95 -2.88 11.31
C HIS A 213 -16.33 -1.80 10.40
N LEU A 214 -15.10 -1.39 10.72
CA LEU A 214 -14.34 -0.41 9.95
C LEU A 214 -13.37 -1.02 8.93
N MET A 215 -13.25 -2.34 8.91
CA MET A 215 -12.42 -3.05 7.93
C MET A 215 -12.80 -2.65 6.51
N HIS A 216 -11.82 -2.22 5.75
CA HIS A 216 -12.00 -2.02 4.32
C HIS A 216 -12.17 -3.36 3.61
N PRO A 217 -13.13 -3.48 2.70
CA PRO A 217 -13.50 -4.76 2.08
C PRO A 217 -12.53 -5.14 0.95
N TYR A 218 -11.26 -5.22 1.26
CA TYR A 218 -10.25 -5.69 0.32
C TYR A 218 -9.11 -6.41 1.02
N PHE A 219 -8.44 -7.28 0.27
CA PHE A 219 -7.23 -7.95 0.65
C PHE A 219 -6.22 -7.86 -0.49
N ALA A 220 -5.06 -7.28 -0.25
CA ALA A 220 -4.12 -6.92 -1.30
C ALA A 220 -2.67 -7.28 -0.96
N HIS A 221 -1.89 -7.58 -2.00
CA HIS A 221 -0.46 -7.79 -1.92
C HIS A 221 0.28 -7.02 -3.01
N MET A 222 1.26 -6.21 -2.58
CA MET A 222 2.20 -5.54 -3.48
C MET A 222 3.42 -6.43 -3.74
N VAL A 223 3.74 -6.64 -5.00
CA VAL A 223 4.90 -7.43 -5.43
C VAL A 223 6.15 -6.55 -5.43
N LYS A 224 6.92 -6.57 -4.34
CA LYS A 224 8.15 -5.77 -4.17
C LYS A 224 9.41 -6.45 -4.69
N TYR A 225 9.38 -7.75 -4.86
CA TYR A 225 10.50 -8.58 -5.30
C TYR A 225 10.06 -9.54 -6.39
N PRO A 226 10.99 -10.00 -7.27
CA PRO A 226 10.68 -11.02 -8.24
C PRO A 226 10.00 -12.22 -7.60
N THR A 227 8.80 -12.54 -8.06
CA THR A 227 7.94 -13.58 -7.51
C THR A 227 7.52 -14.54 -8.62
N GLU A 228 7.66 -15.84 -8.40
CA GLU A 228 7.29 -16.84 -9.40
C GLU A 228 5.80 -17.19 -9.32
N TYR A 229 5.25 -17.23 -8.10
CA TYR A 229 3.85 -17.58 -7.86
C TYR A 229 3.27 -16.77 -6.71
N LEU A 230 2.12 -16.16 -6.95
CA LEU A 230 1.31 -15.43 -5.95
C LEU A 230 -0.08 -16.04 -5.88
N LYS A 231 -0.54 -16.34 -4.68
CA LYS A 231 -1.91 -16.79 -4.43
C LYS A 231 -2.54 -15.97 -3.31
N LEU A 232 -3.74 -15.47 -3.56
CA LEU A 232 -4.56 -14.78 -2.57
C LEU A 232 -5.85 -15.56 -2.39
N ASN A 233 -6.24 -15.84 -1.15
CA ASN A 233 -7.46 -16.56 -0.82
C ASN A 233 -8.29 -15.75 0.18
N VAL A 234 -9.60 -15.73 -0.05
CA VAL A 234 -10.59 -15.25 0.92
C VAL A 234 -11.53 -16.41 1.22
N VAL A 235 -11.59 -16.82 2.47
CA VAL A 235 -12.36 -17.97 2.96
C VAL A 235 -13.52 -17.49 3.82
N ILE A 236 -14.73 -17.90 3.48
CA ILE A 236 -15.96 -17.46 4.12
C ILE A 236 -16.78 -18.68 4.55
N PRO A 237 -17.29 -18.74 5.79
CA PRO A 237 -18.14 -19.83 6.24
C PRO A 237 -19.50 -19.78 5.51
N LYS A 238 -19.98 -20.92 5.01
CA LYS A 238 -21.31 -21.00 4.37
C LYS A 238 -22.46 -20.73 5.35
N SER A 239 -22.23 -21.04 6.62
CA SER A 239 -23.22 -20.81 7.69
C SER A 239 -23.49 -19.35 7.99
N ALA A 240 -22.53 -18.48 7.65
CA ALA A 240 -22.64 -17.04 7.84
C ALA A 240 -22.07 -16.32 6.60
N PRO A 241 -22.81 -16.23 5.51
CA PRO A 241 -22.35 -15.51 4.34
C PRO A 241 -22.20 -14.04 4.70
N ILE A 242 -20.95 -13.58 4.70
CA ILE A 242 -20.58 -12.22 5.14
C ILE A 242 -20.32 -11.32 3.94
N VAL A 243 -19.97 -11.93 2.82
CA VAL A 243 -19.43 -11.27 1.64
C VAL A 243 -20.31 -11.54 0.44
N ASP A 244 -20.54 -10.50 -0.33
CA ASP A 244 -21.18 -10.53 -1.63
C ASP A 244 -20.25 -9.93 -2.69
N ASN A 245 -20.51 -10.20 -3.98
CA ASN A 245 -19.82 -9.60 -5.11
C ASN A 245 -18.29 -9.49 -4.93
N VAL A 246 -17.57 -10.56 -5.23
CA VAL A 246 -16.12 -10.61 -5.07
C VAL A 246 -15.45 -10.23 -6.39
N TYR A 247 -14.56 -9.24 -6.34
CA TYR A 247 -13.88 -8.67 -7.49
C TYR A 247 -12.40 -8.89 -7.42
N TYR A 248 -11.76 -9.02 -8.57
CA TYR A 248 -10.33 -8.93 -8.73
C TYR A 248 -9.94 -7.54 -9.20
N LYS A 249 -8.90 -6.97 -8.58
CA LYS A 249 -8.29 -5.73 -9.06
C LYS A 249 -6.78 -5.83 -9.10
N ARG A 250 -6.21 -5.19 -10.10
CA ARG A 250 -4.77 -5.02 -10.24
C ARG A 250 -4.47 -3.56 -10.54
N TYR A 251 -3.47 -3.01 -9.90
CA TYR A 251 -3.01 -1.65 -10.16
C TYR A 251 -1.51 -1.54 -10.03
N ALA A 252 -0.91 -0.66 -10.82
CA ALA A 252 0.50 -0.32 -10.71
C ALA A 252 0.67 0.66 -9.54
N ASP A 253 1.49 0.28 -8.58
CA ASP A 253 1.65 1.02 -7.31
C ASP A 253 2.22 2.43 -7.50
N LEU A 254 3.03 2.63 -8.54
CA LEU A 254 3.64 3.92 -8.87
C LEU A 254 2.67 4.95 -9.46
N GLU A 255 1.48 4.55 -9.89
CA GLU A 255 0.57 5.43 -10.64
C GLU A 255 -0.75 5.72 -9.92
N MET A 256 -1.05 5.10 -8.79
CA MET A 256 -2.36 5.19 -8.12
C MET A 256 -3.55 5.01 -9.09
N ARG A 257 -3.32 4.36 -10.20
CA ARG A 257 -4.33 4.08 -11.20
C ARG A 257 -4.96 2.75 -10.90
N PHE A 258 -6.24 2.79 -10.62
CA PHE A 258 -7.11 1.63 -10.72
C PHE A 258 -7.28 1.30 -12.21
N GLU A 259 -6.33 0.63 -12.81
CA GLU A 259 -6.58 -0.06 -14.05
C GLU A 259 -7.42 -1.28 -13.68
N TYR A 260 -8.70 -1.18 -13.94
CA TYR A 260 -9.56 -2.35 -14.05
C TYR A 260 -8.97 -3.15 -15.22
N MET A 261 -8.15 -4.12 -14.91
CA MET A 261 -7.84 -5.13 -15.88
C MET A 261 -9.00 -6.11 -15.86
N ASP A 262 -9.36 -6.56 -17.06
CA ASP A 262 -10.39 -7.52 -17.34
C ASP A 262 -10.78 -8.34 -16.12
N GLU A 263 -12.08 -8.29 -15.77
CA GLU A 263 -12.70 -9.12 -14.73
C GLU A 263 -12.39 -10.59 -15.04
N GLN A 264 -11.22 -11.03 -14.64
CA GLN A 264 -10.94 -12.45 -14.59
C GLN A 264 -11.78 -12.98 -13.44
N GLU A 265 -12.71 -13.83 -13.77
CA GLU A 265 -13.51 -14.53 -12.77
C GLU A 265 -12.60 -15.10 -11.71
N ILE A 266 -12.81 -14.65 -10.48
CA ILE A 266 -12.13 -15.24 -9.33
C ILE A 266 -12.62 -16.68 -9.22
N LYS A 267 -11.70 -17.62 -9.15
CA LYS A 267 -12.04 -19.01 -8.93
C LYS A 267 -12.78 -19.15 -7.62
N LYS A 268 -14.01 -19.57 -7.68
CA LYS A 268 -14.85 -19.91 -6.53
C LYS A 268 -14.83 -21.41 -6.34
N CYS A 269 -14.41 -21.87 -5.18
CA CYS A 269 -14.47 -23.27 -4.78
C CYS A 269 -15.33 -23.40 -3.53
N GLU A 270 -16.13 -24.45 -3.46
CA GLU A 270 -16.94 -24.77 -2.29
C GLU A 270 -16.43 -26.05 -1.65
N GLU A 271 -15.89 -25.94 -0.45
CA GLU A 271 -15.37 -27.07 0.33
C GLU A 271 -16.12 -27.18 1.65
N ASN A 272 -16.72 -28.35 1.91
CA ASN A 272 -17.48 -28.63 3.13
C ASN A 272 -18.46 -27.50 3.49
N ASP A 273 -18.15 -26.74 4.54
CA ASP A 273 -18.93 -25.61 5.07
C ASP A 273 -18.35 -24.24 4.72
N LYS A 274 -17.37 -24.16 3.78
CA LYS A 274 -16.67 -22.93 3.41
C LYS A 274 -16.80 -22.65 1.92
N THR A 275 -16.79 -21.36 1.59
CA THR A 275 -16.62 -20.83 0.23
C THR A 275 -15.25 -20.16 0.15
N ILE A 276 -14.44 -20.56 -0.82
CA ILE A 276 -13.09 -20.06 -1.03
C ILE A 276 -13.06 -19.29 -2.36
N TYR A 277 -12.67 -18.03 -2.31
CA TYR A 277 -12.36 -17.22 -3.48
C TYR A 277 -10.85 -17.12 -3.63
N SER A 278 -10.31 -17.59 -4.77
CA SER A 278 -8.87 -17.69 -5.00
C SER A 278 -8.45 -16.93 -6.24
N LEU A 279 -7.37 -16.15 -6.11
CA LEU A 279 -6.65 -15.50 -7.19
C LEU A 279 -5.26 -16.09 -7.27
N GLU A 280 -4.92 -16.69 -8.41
CA GLU A 280 -3.62 -17.29 -8.66
C GLU A 280 -2.94 -16.58 -9.82
N ILE A 281 -1.69 -16.15 -9.62
CA ILE A 281 -0.93 -15.40 -10.60
C ILE A 281 0.46 -16.00 -10.72
N VAL A 282 0.80 -16.44 -11.92
CA VAL A 282 2.16 -16.92 -12.27
C VAL A 282 2.97 -15.74 -12.75
N LYS A 283 4.16 -15.55 -12.20
CA LYS A 283 5.08 -14.44 -12.51
C LYS A 283 4.40 -13.06 -12.44
N PRO A 284 3.87 -12.68 -11.27
CA PRO A 284 3.24 -11.38 -11.12
C PRO A 284 4.23 -10.26 -11.45
N ASN A 285 3.71 -9.16 -12.00
CA ASN A 285 4.53 -8.01 -12.36
C ASN A 285 5.09 -7.33 -11.11
N LEU A 286 6.36 -6.96 -11.20
CA LEU A 286 7.05 -6.22 -10.14
C LEU A 286 6.41 -4.84 -9.95
N PHE A 287 6.27 -4.40 -8.72
CA PHE A 287 5.62 -3.14 -8.30
C PHE A 287 4.13 -3.03 -8.66
N TYR A 288 3.46 -4.15 -8.93
CA TYR A 288 2.01 -4.19 -9.01
C TYR A 288 1.42 -4.66 -7.69
N THR A 289 0.27 -4.11 -7.36
CA THR A 289 -0.59 -4.58 -6.28
C THR A 289 -1.72 -5.40 -6.87
N TYR A 290 -1.94 -6.58 -6.33
CA TYR A 290 -3.02 -7.50 -6.69
C TYR A 290 -3.96 -7.61 -5.50
N SER A 291 -5.26 -7.46 -5.72
CA SER A 291 -6.25 -7.49 -4.65
C SER A 291 -7.47 -8.34 -5.01
N ILE A 292 -8.05 -8.92 -3.97
CA ILE A 292 -9.42 -9.41 -3.96
C ILE A 292 -10.23 -8.40 -3.16
N GLU A 293 -11.28 -7.88 -3.76
CA GLU A 293 -12.19 -6.92 -3.13
C GLU A 293 -13.59 -7.52 -3.09
N TRP A 294 -14.38 -7.14 -2.12
CA TRP A 294 -15.74 -7.64 -1.94
C TRP A 294 -16.66 -6.57 -1.38
N GLU A 295 -17.96 -6.85 -1.41
CA GLU A 295 -18.97 -6.09 -0.71
C GLU A 295 -19.40 -6.86 0.54
N PHE A 296 -19.55 -6.18 1.68
CA PHE A 296 -20.16 -6.82 2.83
C PHE A 296 -21.66 -6.88 2.67
N MET A 297 -22.24 -8.04 2.89
CA MET A 297 -23.69 -8.18 2.92
C MET A 297 -24.30 -7.27 3.98
N ASN A 298 -25.30 -6.50 3.61
CA ASN A 298 -26.13 -5.76 4.56
C ASN A 298 -26.95 -6.76 5.38
N ILE A 299 -26.37 -7.28 6.45
CA ILE A 299 -27.12 -8.04 7.45
C ILE A 299 -28.04 -7.02 8.12
N LYS A 300 -29.31 -6.97 7.72
CA LYS A 300 -30.31 -6.23 8.48
C LYS A 300 -30.32 -6.83 9.90
N ALA A 301 -29.93 -5.99 10.88
CA ALA A 301 -29.98 -6.33 12.30
C ALA A 301 -31.42 -6.65 12.73
#